data_3be32919437d8f2063cd43790834da19
#
_entry.id   3be32919437d8f2063cd43790834da19
#
_cell.length_a   1.000
_cell.length_b   1.000
_cell.length_c   1.000
_cell.angle_alpha   90.00
_cell.angle_beta   90.00
_cell.angle_gamma   90.00
#
_symmetry.space_group_name_H-M   'P 1'
#
loop_
_entity.id
_entity.type
_entity.pdbx_description
1 polymer ?
#
loop_
_entity_poly.entity_id
_entity_poly.type
_entity_poly.pdbx_seq_one_letter_code
_entity_poly.pdbx_strand_id
1 'polypeptide(L)'
;MKKFFAATLVTLLLLTTTTFAAQMPDNITVMQALSSRHSSRNFVERDLTESQLTKILWAANGINRHDGKRVVPVANGVFSVDVYAVTREGVYRYDPMSNGLMLIVAGDYRMTTTTGQSFVGKAAVNLVFVETPDAWLSAKRQPPREAQIACANITVGAMVQSVALAAQTEGLGNCVRGSINREEFAKVAGVRAENILLAQSVGFTK
;
A
#
# COMPACT_ATOMS: atom_id res chain seq x y z
N MET A 1 63.54 -17.22 45.66
CA MET A 1 62.09 -17.14 45.85
C MET A 1 61.41 -16.59 44.53
N LYS A 2 60.89 -17.48 43.72
CA LYS A 2 60.24 -17.09 42.45
C LYS A 2 58.73 -17.06 42.67
N LYS A 3 58.09 -15.90 42.49
CA LYS A 3 56.65 -15.73 42.61
C LYS A 3 56.04 -16.04 41.22
N PHE A 4 55.22 -17.08 41.12
CA PHE A 4 54.38 -17.36 39.96
C PHE A 4 53.13 -16.51 40.03
N PHE A 5 52.88 -15.67 39.02
CA PHE A 5 51.62 -15.02 38.76
C PHE A 5 50.76 -15.93 37.90
N ALA A 6 49.67 -16.42 38.42
CA ALA A 6 48.65 -17.12 37.66
C ALA A 6 47.70 -16.08 37.01
N ALA A 7 47.72 -16.00 35.68
CA ALA A 7 46.78 -15.17 34.94
C ALA A 7 45.51 -16.00 34.67
N THR A 8 44.42 -15.62 35.30
CA THR A 8 43.09 -16.22 35.08
C THR A 8 42.49 -15.61 33.80
N LEU A 9 42.40 -16.41 32.74
CA LEU A 9 41.78 -16.04 31.48
C LEU A 9 40.25 -16.17 31.61
N VAL A 10 39.54 -15.05 31.75
CA VAL A 10 38.06 -15.01 31.71
C VAL A 10 37.60 -15.01 30.28
N THR A 11 37.15 -16.17 29.80
CA THR A 11 36.56 -16.30 28.45
C THR A 11 35.11 -15.78 28.52
N LEU A 12 34.89 -14.58 27.99
CA LEU A 12 33.55 -13.99 27.84
C LEU A 12 32.85 -14.65 26.65
N LEU A 13 31.90 -15.56 26.93
CA LEU A 13 31.07 -16.21 25.93
C LEU A 13 29.98 -15.21 25.47
N LEU A 14 30.21 -14.52 24.35
CA LEU A 14 29.20 -13.70 23.67
C LEU A 14 28.15 -14.64 23.05
N LEU A 15 27.01 -14.81 23.74
CA LEU A 15 25.80 -15.38 23.14
C LEU A 15 25.23 -14.38 22.14
N THR A 16 25.57 -14.54 20.86
CA THR A 16 24.88 -13.89 19.78
C THR A 16 23.51 -14.52 19.61
N THR A 17 22.47 -13.92 20.16
CA THR A 17 21.08 -14.25 19.83
C THR A 17 20.82 -13.82 18.38
N THR A 18 21.03 -14.75 17.43
CA THR A 18 20.53 -14.61 16.07
C THR A 18 19.00 -14.68 16.17
N THR A 19 18.33 -13.54 16.19
CA THR A 19 16.91 -13.46 15.85
C THR A 19 16.75 -13.97 14.43
N PHE A 20 16.25 -15.20 14.29
CA PHE A 20 15.71 -15.72 13.03
C PHE A 20 14.49 -14.86 12.67
N ALA A 21 14.69 -13.74 11.98
CA ALA A 21 13.64 -13.18 11.16
C ALA A 21 13.36 -14.27 10.11
N ALA A 22 12.17 -14.85 10.15
CA ALA A 22 11.73 -15.81 9.14
C ALA A 22 11.89 -15.13 7.77
N GLN A 23 12.92 -15.50 7.05
CA GLN A 23 13.19 -15.00 5.71
C GLN A 23 12.11 -15.58 4.83
N MET A 24 11.10 -14.77 4.51
CA MET A 24 10.07 -15.17 3.54
C MET A 24 10.79 -15.54 2.25
N PRO A 25 10.43 -16.66 1.61
CA PRO A 25 11.06 -17.03 0.35
C PRO A 25 10.87 -15.92 -0.68
N ASP A 26 11.96 -15.50 -1.33
CA ASP A 26 12.01 -14.40 -2.31
C ASP A 26 11.05 -14.58 -3.51
N ASN A 27 10.39 -15.75 -3.63
CA ASN A 27 9.49 -16.08 -4.73
C ASN A 27 8.31 -16.93 -4.24
N ILE A 28 7.25 -16.31 -3.72
CA ILE A 28 6.00 -17.02 -3.58
C ILE A 28 5.24 -17.01 -4.92
N THR A 29 4.61 -18.12 -5.26
CA THR A 29 3.78 -18.21 -6.46
C THR A 29 2.46 -17.45 -6.27
N VAL A 30 1.79 -17.08 -7.37
CA VAL A 30 0.45 -16.49 -7.32
C VAL A 30 -0.52 -17.36 -6.53
N MET A 31 -0.45 -18.70 -6.68
CA MET A 31 -1.31 -19.62 -5.95
C MET A 31 -1.04 -19.62 -4.44
N GLN A 32 0.21 -19.49 -4.03
CA GLN A 32 0.56 -19.34 -2.61
C GLN A 32 0.06 -17.99 -2.06
N ALA A 33 0.22 -16.90 -2.80
CA ALA A 33 -0.30 -15.59 -2.42
C ALA A 33 -1.84 -15.61 -2.28
N LEU A 34 -2.55 -16.27 -3.20
CA LEU A 34 -4.00 -16.43 -3.15
C LEU A 34 -4.43 -17.25 -1.93
N SER A 35 -3.74 -18.34 -1.62
CA SER A 35 -4.10 -19.23 -0.50
C SER A 35 -3.80 -18.63 0.88
N SER A 36 -2.78 -17.77 0.97
CA SER A 36 -2.37 -17.12 2.24
C SER A 36 -3.06 -15.77 2.49
N ARG A 37 -3.54 -15.10 1.43
CA ARG A 37 -4.14 -13.78 1.54
C ARG A 37 -5.37 -13.77 2.47
N HIS A 38 -5.32 -12.93 3.46
CA HIS A 38 -6.47 -12.64 4.35
C HIS A 38 -6.47 -11.16 4.77
N SER A 39 -7.56 -10.69 5.37
CA SER A 39 -7.64 -9.33 5.93
C SER A 39 -6.96 -9.29 7.29
N SER A 40 -5.90 -8.51 7.41
CA SER A 40 -5.13 -8.30 8.64
C SER A 40 -5.42 -6.94 9.24
N ARG A 41 -5.58 -6.88 10.56
CA ARG A 41 -5.83 -5.65 11.33
C ARG A 41 -4.85 -5.46 12.49
N ASN A 42 -3.95 -6.44 12.71
CA ASN A 42 -2.97 -6.43 13.81
C ASN A 42 -1.64 -5.84 13.33
N PHE A 43 -1.69 -4.64 12.73
CA PHE A 43 -0.50 -3.97 12.24
C PHE A 43 0.46 -3.60 13.38
N VAL A 44 1.77 -3.70 13.11
CA VAL A 44 2.83 -3.13 13.92
C VAL A 44 3.30 -1.83 13.30
N GLU A 45 3.67 -0.89 14.15
CA GLU A 45 4.09 0.45 13.76
C GLU A 45 5.52 0.41 13.19
N ARG A 46 5.61 0.04 11.92
CA ARG A 46 6.86 -0.07 11.16
C ARG A 46 6.60 0.41 9.73
N ASP A 47 7.47 1.29 9.24
CA ASP A 47 7.37 1.85 7.90
C ASP A 47 7.85 0.84 6.85
N LEU A 48 7.29 0.93 5.64
CA LEU A 48 7.76 0.17 4.48
C LEU A 48 9.08 0.75 3.99
N THR A 49 9.91 -0.09 3.41
CA THR A 49 11.02 0.41 2.59
C THR A 49 10.47 1.06 1.32
N GLU A 50 11.25 1.96 0.71
CA GLU A 50 10.88 2.59 -0.57
C GLU A 50 10.57 1.53 -1.64
N SER A 51 11.37 0.47 -1.72
CA SER A 51 11.13 -0.65 -2.65
C SER A 51 9.81 -1.35 -2.40
N GLN A 52 9.45 -1.62 -1.14
CA GLN A 52 8.17 -2.25 -0.80
C GLN A 52 6.99 -1.34 -1.15
N LEU A 53 7.08 -0.06 -0.80
CA LEU A 53 6.03 0.92 -1.12
C LEU A 53 5.83 1.05 -2.64
N THR A 54 6.94 1.14 -3.39
CA THR A 54 6.90 1.21 -4.85
C THR A 54 6.25 -0.03 -5.47
N LYS A 55 6.59 -1.24 -5.00
CA LYS A 55 5.97 -2.48 -5.47
C LYS A 55 4.46 -2.53 -5.21
N ILE A 56 4.03 -2.11 -4.03
CA ILE A 56 2.61 -2.05 -3.65
C ILE A 56 1.84 -1.08 -4.56
N LEU A 57 2.39 0.11 -4.81
CA LEU A 57 1.78 1.12 -5.67
C LEU A 57 1.78 0.70 -7.14
N TRP A 58 2.87 0.09 -7.60
CA TRP A 58 2.93 -0.47 -8.94
C TRP A 58 1.88 -1.57 -9.14
N ALA A 59 1.70 -2.47 -8.17
CA ALA A 59 0.66 -3.49 -8.22
C ALA A 59 -0.75 -2.89 -8.26
N ALA A 60 -0.96 -1.74 -7.62
CA ALA A 60 -2.25 -1.03 -7.66
C ALA A 60 -2.55 -0.44 -9.04
N ASN A 61 -1.60 0.31 -9.63
CA ASN A 61 -1.89 1.11 -10.83
C ASN A 61 -0.65 1.34 -11.73
N GLY A 62 0.38 0.52 -11.63
CA GLY A 62 1.61 0.66 -12.41
C GLY A 62 1.44 0.36 -13.90
N ILE A 63 2.35 0.89 -14.71
CA ILE A 63 2.47 0.56 -16.13
C ILE A 63 3.27 -0.73 -16.25
N ASN A 64 2.76 -1.71 -16.98
CA ASN A 64 3.41 -3.00 -17.21
C ASN A 64 3.67 -3.31 -18.69
N ARG A 65 3.37 -2.38 -19.58
CA ARG A 65 3.55 -2.53 -21.04
C ARG A 65 4.02 -1.25 -21.69
N HIS A 66 4.78 -1.38 -22.79
CA HIS A 66 5.33 -0.24 -23.54
C HIS A 66 4.26 0.70 -24.12
N ASP A 67 3.02 0.20 -24.32
CA ASP A 67 1.88 0.99 -24.78
C ASP A 67 1.18 1.80 -23.68
N GLY A 68 1.78 1.87 -22.47
CA GLY A 68 1.28 2.65 -21.33
C GLY A 68 0.12 2.01 -20.57
N LYS A 69 -0.29 0.78 -20.93
CA LYS A 69 -1.36 0.09 -20.22
C LYS A 69 -0.92 -0.38 -18.83
N ARG A 70 -1.89 -0.59 -17.94
CA ARG A 70 -1.69 -0.83 -16.53
C ARG A 70 -1.64 -2.31 -16.18
N VAL A 71 -1.12 -2.58 -14.98
CA VAL A 71 -1.17 -3.89 -14.32
C VAL A 71 -2.61 -4.39 -14.20
N VAL A 72 -3.53 -3.50 -13.86
CA VAL A 72 -4.96 -3.83 -13.68
C VAL A 72 -5.77 -3.47 -14.94
N PRO A 73 -6.82 -4.24 -15.26
CA PRO A 73 -7.70 -3.92 -16.36
C PRO A 73 -8.51 -2.64 -16.10
N VAL A 74 -8.75 -1.88 -17.16
CA VAL A 74 -9.61 -0.69 -17.12
C VAL A 74 -10.60 -0.73 -18.29
N ALA A 75 -11.78 -0.16 -18.08
CA ALA A 75 -12.80 -0.10 -19.11
C ALA A 75 -12.42 0.92 -20.20
N ASN A 76 -12.58 0.54 -21.47
CA ASN A 76 -12.34 1.38 -22.64
C ASN A 76 -10.94 2.03 -22.70
N GLY A 77 -9.96 1.53 -21.96
CA GLY A 77 -8.63 2.12 -21.85
C GLY A 77 -8.60 3.43 -21.04
N VAL A 78 -9.64 3.74 -20.29
CA VAL A 78 -9.75 4.97 -19.48
C VAL A 78 -9.21 4.72 -18.06
N PHE A 79 -8.14 5.42 -17.71
CA PHE A 79 -7.53 5.37 -16.36
C PHE A 79 -8.21 6.36 -15.43
N SER A 80 -9.42 6.03 -14.98
CA SER A 80 -10.30 6.91 -14.20
C SER A 80 -10.16 6.75 -12.69
N VAL A 81 -9.05 6.20 -12.20
CA VAL A 81 -8.79 6.04 -10.76
C VAL A 81 -7.35 6.42 -10.46
N ASP A 82 -7.18 7.41 -9.57
CA ASP A 82 -5.91 7.75 -8.95
C ASP A 82 -5.73 6.99 -7.63
N VAL A 83 -4.46 6.73 -7.28
CA VAL A 83 -4.08 6.08 -6.02
C VAL A 83 -3.31 7.08 -5.16
N TYR A 84 -3.80 7.31 -3.96
CA TYR A 84 -3.13 8.11 -2.95
C TYR A 84 -2.52 7.19 -1.91
N ALA A 85 -1.26 7.46 -1.54
CA ALA A 85 -0.55 6.79 -0.46
C ALA A 85 -0.49 7.72 0.75
N VAL A 86 -1.07 7.31 1.87
CA VAL A 86 -1.07 8.06 3.12
C VAL A 86 -0.19 7.33 4.12
N THR A 87 0.99 7.89 4.36
CA THR A 87 2.01 7.38 5.28
C THR A 87 2.08 8.25 6.53
N ARG A 88 2.99 7.93 7.45
CA ARG A 88 3.32 8.78 8.58
C ARG A 88 3.92 10.13 8.17
N GLU A 89 4.58 10.17 7.02
CA GLU A 89 5.33 11.34 6.56
C GLU A 89 4.48 12.30 5.74
N GLY A 90 3.44 11.78 5.06
CA GLY A 90 2.61 12.62 4.19
C GLY A 90 1.53 11.89 3.44
N VAL A 91 0.78 12.69 2.70
CA VAL A 91 -0.15 12.27 1.66
C VAL A 91 0.51 12.48 0.31
N TYR A 92 0.57 11.42 -0.46
CA TYR A 92 1.18 11.40 -1.78
C TYR A 92 0.18 10.92 -2.83
N ARG A 93 0.26 11.46 -4.03
CA ARG A 93 -0.39 10.87 -5.20
C ARG A 93 0.63 10.03 -5.97
N TYR A 94 0.28 8.81 -6.30
CA TYR A 94 1.11 7.94 -7.14
C TYR A 94 1.07 8.41 -8.60
N ASP A 95 2.25 8.58 -9.20
CA ASP A 95 2.40 8.83 -10.63
C ASP A 95 2.88 7.57 -11.33
N PRO A 96 2.01 6.91 -12.10
CA PRO A 96 2.38 5.69 -12.82
C PRO A 96 3.38 5.90 -13.95
N MET A 97 3.53 7.13 -14.46
CA MET A 97 4.47 7.42 -15.56
C MET A 97 5.91 7.40 -15.08
N SER A 98 6.17 8.01 -13.93
CA SER A 98 7.50 8.00 -13.29
C SER A 98 7.68 6.81 -12.33
N ASN A 99 6.63 6.03 -12.07
CA ASN A 99 6.56 5.04 -10.99
C ASN A 99 6.95 5.66 -9.63
N GLY A 100 6.57 6.89 -9.40
CA GLY A 100 6.98 7.72 -8.27
C GLY A 100 5.82 8.27 -7.45
N LEU A 101 6.17 9.03 -6.43
CA LEU A 101 5.25 9.68 -5.50
C LEU A 101 5.34 11.20 -5.62
N MET A 102 4.20 11.84 -5.79
CA MET A 102 4.07 13.29 -5.74
C MET A 102 3.50 13.69 -4.38
N LEU A 103 4.28 14.42 -3.58
CA LEU A 103 3.84 14.92 -2.27
C LEU A 103 2.70 15.94 -2.47
N ILE A 104 1.59 15.72 -1.75
CA ILE A 104 0.46 16.64 -1.66
C ILE A 104 0.60 17.50 -0.39
N VAL A 105 0.80 16.85 0.76
CA VAL A 105 0.98 17.52 2.04
C VAL A 105 1.82 16.64 2.97
N ALA A 106 2.75 17.27 3.71
CA ALA A 106 3.57 16.60 4.72
C ALA A 106 2.83 16.48 6.06
N GLY A 107 3.03 15.39 6.78
CA GLY A 107 2.46 15.11 8.10
C GLY A 107 1.67 13.80 8.14
N ASP A 108 1.35 13.34 9.35
CA ASP A 108 0.60 12.09 9.55
C ASP A 108 -0.90 12.32 9.45
N TYR A 109 -1.45 11.98 8.30
CA TYR A 109 -2.90 12.07 8.01
C TYR A 109 -3.56 10.69 7.90
N ARG A 110 -2.91 9.60 8.34
CA ARG A 110 -3.45 8.24 8.21
C ARG A 110 -4.84 8.11 8.82
N MET A 111 -5.11 8.78 9.95
CA MET A 111 -6.40 8.71 10.62
C MET A 111 -7.53 9.45 9.89
N THR A 112 -7.24 10.34 8.93
CA THR A 112 -8.28 10.93 8.06
C THR A 112 -8.88 9.91 7.09
N THR A 113 -8.20 8.77 6.90
CA THR A 113 -8.66 7.70 6.00
C THR A 113 -9.62 6.71 6.66
N THR A 114 -10.13 7.00 7.87
CA THR A 114 -11.06 6.11 8.61
C THR A 114 -12.06 6.91 9.44
N THR A 115 -13.20 6.28 9.75
CA THR A 115 -14.21 6.82 10.68
C THR A 115 -14.05 6.27 12.11
N GLY A 116 -12.90 5.68 12.49
CA GLY A 116 -12.66 5.22 13.86
C GLY A 116 -11.97 3.87 14.01
N GLN A 117 -11.41 3.30 12.95
CA GLN A 117 -10.67 2.05 13.03
C GLN A 117 -9.22 2.31 13.48
N SER A 118 -8.90 2.07 14.75
CA SER A 118 -7.61 2.40 15.36
C SER A 118 -6.38 1.75 14.69
N PHE A 119 -6.55 0.55 14.10
CA PHE A 119 -5.45 -0.14 13.41
C PHE A 119 -4.94 0.63 12.17
N VAL A 120 -5.73 1.57 11.63
CA VAL A 120 -5.36 2.38 10.46
C VAL A 120 -4.15 3.27 10.73
N GLY A 121 -4.06 3.83 11.95
CA GLY A 121 -2.90 4.62 12.38
C GLY A 121 -1.63 3.79 12.62
N LYS A 122 -1.74 2.45 12.70
CA LYS A 122 -0.60 1.55 12.87
C LYS A 122 -0.12 0.92 11.55
N ALA A 123 -0.97 0.96 10.51
CA ALA A 123 -0.57 0.51 9.18
C ALA A 123 0.55 1.41 8.62
N ALA A 124 1.50 0.83 7.91
CA ALA A 124 2.60 1.59 7.32
C ALA A 124 2.11 2.59 6.26
N VAL A 125 1.15 2.15 5.44
CA VAL A 125 0.51 2.98 4.43
C VAL A 125 -0.98 2.68 4.35
N ASN A 126 -1.79 3.72 4.11
CA ASN A 126 -3.18 3.58 3.73
C ASN A 126 -3.34 4.08 2.30
N LEU A 127 -3.65 3.17 1.39
CA LEU A 127 -4.00 3.53 0.03
C LEU A 127 -5.45 4.03 -0.01
N VAL A 128 -5.68 5.13 -0.72
CA VAL A 128 -7.02 5.67 -0.98
C VAL A 128 -7.21 5.74 -2.49
N PHE A 129 -8.27 5.13 -2.99
CA PHE A 129 -8.61 5.05 -4.39
C PHE A 129 -9.65 6.12 -4.71
N VAL A 130 -9.29 7.03 -5.61
CA VAL A 130 -10.11 8.22 -5.93
C VAL A 130 -10.45 8.23 -7.40
N GLU A 131 -11.73 8.31 -7.71
CA GLU A 131 -12.18 8.45 -9.09
C GLU A 131 -11.76 9.81 -9.68
N THR A 132 -11.36 9.79 -10.94
CA THR A 132 -11.05 10.96 -11.76
C THR A 132 -12.03 11.01 -12.95
N PRO A 133 -13.24 11.58 -12.77
CA PRO A 133 -14.28 11.58 -13.80
C PRO A 133 -13.82 12.23 -15.12
N ASP A 134 -12.97 13.26 -15.05
CA ASP A 134 -12.45 13.98 -16.20
C ASP A 134 -11.60 13.11 -17.14
N ALA A 135 -11.09 11.97 -16.67
CA ALA A 135 -10.41 11.00 -17.53
C ALA A 135 -11.28 10.50 -18.69
N TRP A 136 -12.60 10.51 -18.53
CA TRP A 136 -13.54 10.11 -19.55
C TRP A 136 -13.70 11.15 -20.68
N LEU A 137 -13.29 12.40 -20.45
CA LEU A 137 -13.40 13.47 -21.46
C LEU A 137 -12.58 13.17 -22.73
N SER A 138 -11.48 12.43 -22.59
CA SER A 138 -10.62 12.01 -23.71
C SER A 138 -11.05 10.68 -24.35
N ALA A 139 -12.05 10.01 -23.80
CA ALA A 139 -12.49 8.70 -24.30
C ALA A 139 -13.26 8.83 -25.63
N LYS A 140 -13.02 7.90 -26.56
CA LYS A 140 -13.76 7.83 -27.82
C LYS A 140 -15.27 7.67 -27.62
N ARG A 141 -15.68 7.06 -26.53
CA ARG A 141 -17.07 6.86 -26.12
C ARG A 141 -17.20 7.19 -24.62
N GLN A 142 -18.12 8.07 -24.31
CA GLN A 142 -18.46 8.44 -22.96
C GLN A 142 -19.77 7.74 -22.57
N PRO A 143 -19.71 6.68 -21.73
CA PRO A 143 -20.93 6.07 -21.21
C PRO A 143 -21.62 7.00 -20.20
N PRO A 144 -22.93 6.73 -19.86
CA PRO A 144 -23.59 7.44 -18.78
C PRO A 144 -22.80 7.43 -17.48
N ARG A 145 -23.02 8.44 -16.62
CA ARG A 145 -22.26 8.65 -15.37
C ARG A 145 -22.28 7.41 -14.45
N GLU A 146 -23.42 6.74 -14.35
CA GLU A 146 -23.60 5.53 -13.54
C GLU A 146 -22.69 4.39 -14.03
N ALA A 147 -22.54 4.27 -15.35
CA ALA A 147 -21.65 3.26 -15.94
C ALA A 147 -20.17 3.63 -15.76
N GLN A 148 -19.81 4.93 -15.76
CA GLN A 148 -18.45 5.39 -15.42
C GLN A 148 -18.10 5.03 -13.99
N ILE A 149 -18.98 5.30 -13.02
CA ILE A 149 -18.82 4.94 -11.61
C ILE A 149 -18.69 3.42 -11.46
N ALA A 150 -19.53 2.64 -12.14
CA ALA A 150 -19.44 1.18 -12.11
C ALA A 150 -18.07 0.69 -12.63
N CYS A 151 -17.57 1.26 -13.72
CA CYS A 151 -16.25 0.95 -14.28
C CYS A 151 -15.13 1.29 -13.29
N ALA A 152 -15.19 2.46 -12.62
CA ALA A 152 -14.22 2.85 -11.61
C ALA A 152 -14.22 1.87 -10.43
N ASN A 153 -15.39 1.47 -9.92
CA ASN A 153 -15.51 0.50 -8.83
C ASN A 153 -14.95 -0.90 -9.20
N ILE A 154 -15.21 -1.36 -10.43
CA ILE A 154 -14.65 -2.64 -10.94
C ILE A 154 -13.12 -2.54 -11.00
N THR A 155 -12.58 -1.43 -11.49
CA THR A 155 -11.14 -1.16 -11.54
C THR A 155 -10.53 -1.18 -10.14
N VAL A 156 -11.16 -0.49 -9.17
CA VAL A 156 -10.70 -0.50 -7.76
C VAL A 156 -10.74 -1.91 -7.18
N GLY A 157 -11.75 -2.72 -7.49
CA GLY A 157 -11.79 -4.14 -7.09
C GLY A 157 -10.58 -4.93 -7.57
N ALA A 158 -10.16 -4.71 -8.83
CA ALA A 158 -8.93 -5.31 -9.37
C ALA A 158 -7.67 -4.75 -8.68
N MET A 159 -7.61 -3.43 -8.44
CA MET A 159 -6.47 -2.79 -7.75
C MET A 159 -6.26 -3.35 -6.35
N VAL A 160 -7.31 -3.41 -5.53
CA VAL A 160 -7.18 -3.89 -4.14
C VAL A 160 -6.79 -5.36 -4.07
N GLN A 161 -7.24 -6.19 -5.01
CA GLN A 161 -6.80 -7.58 -5.08
C GLN A 161 -5.33 -7.69 -5.50
N SER A 162 -4.89 -6.91 -6.49
CA SER A 162 -3.48 -6.88 -6.92
C SER A 162 -2.56 -6.44 -5.78
N VAL A 163 -2.94 -5.38 -5.04
CA VAL A 163 -2.24 -4.93 -3.83
C VAL A 163 -2.20 -6.03 -2.77
N ALA A 164 -3.32 -6.73 -2.54
CA ALA A 164 -3.38 -7.79 -1.54
C ALA A 164 -2.45 -8.95 -1.87
N LEU A 165 -2.30 -9.32 -3.13
CA LEU A 165 -1.37 -10.35 -3.58
C LEU A 165 0.08 -9.88 -3.49
N ALA A 166 0.38 -8.64 -3.93
CA ALA A 166 1.71 -8.05 -3.81
C ALA A 166 2.15 -7.92 -2.33
N ALA A 167 1.22 -7.58 -1.44
CA ALA A 167 1.50 -7.54 0.01
C ALA A 167 1.98 -8.90 0.54
N GLN A 168 1.39 -10.02 0.06
CA GLN A 168 1.84 -11.36 0.46
C GLN A 168 3.26 -11.66 0.00
N THR A 169 3.67 -11.21 -1.20
CA THR A 169 5.05 -11.42 -1.67
C THR A 169 6.08 -10.65 -0.86
N GLU A 170 5.67 -9.59 -0.18
CA GLU A 170 6.51 -8.75 0.69
C GLU A 170 6.39 -9.10 2.18
N GLY A 171 5.66 -10.15 2.55
CA GLY A 171 5.41 -10.52 3.95
C GLY A 171 4.57 -9.49 4.71
N LEU A 172 3.70 -8.77 3.99
CA LEU A 172 2.87 -7.71 4.55
C LEU A 172 1.42 -8.17 4.68
N GLY A 173 0.77 -7.71 5.75
CA GLY A 173 -0.67 -7.79 5.89
C GLY A 173 -1.38 -6.66 5.16
N ASN A 174 -2.65 -6.88 4.84
CA ASN A 174 -3.50 -5.84 4.24
C ASN A 174 -4.96 -5.96 4.71
N CYS A 175 -5.71 -4.85 4.60
CA CYS A 175 -7.14 -4.82 4.88
C CYS A 175 -7.84 -3.79 3.99
N VAL A 176 -8.75 -4.24 3.14
CA VAL A 176 -9.62 -3.37 2.33
C VAL A 176 -10.72 -2.80 3.22
N ARG A 177 -11.05 -1.50 3.08
CA ARG A 177 -11.97 -0.78 3.95
C ARG A 177 -12.89 0.15 3.17
N GLY A 178 -14.19 0.09 3.49
CA GLY A 178 -15.19 1.08 3.05
C GLY A 178 -15.43 2.20 4.09
N SER A 179 -15.00 2.00 5.36
CA SER A 179 -15.11 2.97 6.45
C SER A 179 -14.02 4.03 6.30
N ILE A 180 -14.33 5.14 5.60
CA ILE A 180 -13.43 6.24 5.29
C ILE A 180 -14.09 7.53 5.72
N ASN A 181 -13.37 8.42 6.39
CA ASN A 181 -13.78 9.80 6.60
C ASN A 181 -13.52 10.62 5.32
N ARG A 182 -14.46 10.50 4.37
CA ARG A 182 -14.29 11.07 3.03
C ARG A 182 -14.10 12.58 3.06
N GLU A 183 -14.87 13.27 3.91
CA GLU A 183 -14.80 14.72 4.02
C GLU A 183 -13.44 15.21 4.54
N GLU A 184 -12.91 14.55 5.57
CA GLU A 184 -11.60 14.93 6.12
C GLU A 184 -10.47 14.62 5.14
N PHE A 185 -10.49 13.42 4.54
CA PHE A 185 -9.46 13.07 3.56
C PHE A 185 -9.54 13.97 2.32
N ALA A 186 -10.74 14.31 1.85
CA ALA A 186 -10.94 15.19 0.69
C ALA A 186 -10.30 16.56 0.90
N LYS A 187 -10.48 17.16 2.09
CA LYS A 187 -9.86 18.44 2.45
C LYS A 187 -8.33 18.38 2.39
N VAL A 188 -7.76 17.29 2.93
CA VAL A 188 -6.30 17.09 3.00
C VAL A 188 -5.70 16.83 1.61
N ALA A 189 -6.36 15.99 0.82
CA ALA A 189 -5.86 15.55 -0.49
C ALA A 189 -6.23 16.50 -1.64
N GLY A 190 -7.10 17.49 -1.40
CA GLY A 190 -7.59 18.41 -2.44
C GLY A 190 -8.46 17.73 -3.48
N VAL A 191 -9.25 16.74 -3.08
CA VAL A 191 -10.15 15.97 -3.96
C VAL A 191 -11.61 16.13 -3.55
N ARG A 192 -12.54 15.66 -4.36
CA ARG A 192 -13.97 15.68 -4.02
C ARG A 192 -14.32 14.43 -3.19
N ALA A 193 -15.06 14.60 -2.11
CA ALA A 193 -15.40 13.52 -1.17
C ALA A 193 -16.19 12.38 -1.85
N GLU A 194 -17.10 12.73 -2.76
CA GLU A 194 -17.90 11.77 -3.53
C GLU A 194 -17.06 10.90 -4.51
N ASN A 195 -15.86 11.35 -4.86
CA ASN A 195 -14.96 10.60 -5.74
C ASN A 195 -14.10 9.58 -4.97
N ILE A 196 -14.11 9.59 -3.64
CA ILE A 196 -13.34 8.63 -2.83
C ILE A 196 -14.11 7.31 -2.77
N LEU A 197 -13.58 6.29 -3.43
CA LEU A 197 -14.26 5.01 -3.63
C LEU A 197 -13.97 4.03 -2.47
N LEU A 198 -12.68 3.77 -2.20
CA LEU A 198 -12.26 2.73 -1.27
C LEU A 198 -10.92 3.08 -0.64
N ALA A 199 -10.58 2.42 0.48
CA ALA A 199 -9.24 2.46 1.06
C ALA A 199 -8.71 1.06 1.34
N GLN A 200 -7.38 0.92 1.44
CA GLN A 200 -6.71 -0.31 1.81
C GLN A 200 -5.51 0.00 2.70
N SER A 201 -5.49 -0.56 3.90
CA SER A 201 -4.34 -0.49 4.80
C SER A 201 -3.35 -1.60 4.45
N VAL A 202 -2.06 -1.28 4.43
CA VAL A 202 -0.96 -2.24 4.20
C VAL A 202 0.15 -1.98 5.22
N GLY A 203 0.77 -3.03 5.74
CA GLY A 203 1.87 -2.92 6.70
C GLY A 203 2.28 -4.26 7.29
N PHE A 204 3.29 -4.23 8.13
CA PHE A 204 3.73 -5.41 8.87
C PHE A 204 2.69 -5.82 9.91
N THR A 205 2.53 -7.12 10.15
CA THR A 205 1.61 -7.68 11.15
C THR A 205 2.39 -8.46 12.22
N LYS A 206 1.73 -8.66 13.37
CA LYS A 206 2.27 -9.52 14.44
C LYS A 206 2.24 -10.97 14.03
#